data_24ce196b022fa3ce4bc82977dfdfad11
#
_entry.id   24ce196b022fa3ce4bc82977dfdfad11
#
_cell.length_a   1.000
_cell.length_b   1.000
_cell.length_c   1.000
_cell.angle_alpha   90.00
_cell.angle_beta   90.00
_cell.angle_gamma   90.00
#
_symmetry.space_group_name_H-M   'P 1'
#
loop_
_entity.id
_entity.type
_entity.pdbx_description
1 polymer ?
#
loop_
_entity_poly.entity_id
_entity_poly.type
_entity_poly.pdbx_seq_one_letter_code
_entity_poly.pdbx_strand_id
1 'polypeptide(L)'
;MLETLGFGASAIDTLTSSVIDYAGTFPPASLDLRLATAAYARACAGDAARLLGRFVLAAGSLDRFEAPALEPTAAADRPAELSPTPWPISVVVPPVPSTPATAVQTHPDLARRIAEFNDRWQGRAQIVAVEYPAMNNVALDRLADAYDHTLEIFIEVPYGPDCRRRVDAIGARGLFVKLRAGGVARTAFPSVDELTDALCGCAEAGVTFKATAGLHHALRGSYPVTAEPLAETATMHGFLNVLFAAALAHRRASRSTIVSALAETDWNAFSFTLDQVAWRGHPVDRDELARFRRCFFRAFGSCSFDDPIRELRTAGLLS
;
A
#
# COMPACT_ATOMS: atom_id res chain seq x y z
N MET A 1 -16.55 -21.19 -34.78
CA MET A 1 -16.91 -19.99 -34.03
C MET A 1 -16.85 -20.40 -32.56
N LEU A 2 -15.64 -20.34 -31.97
CA LEU A 2 -15.39 -20.62 -30.55
C LEU A 2 -15.33 -19.27 -29.87
N GLU A 3 -16.37 -18.99 -29.10
CA GLU A 3 -16.40 -17.83 -28.21
C GLU A 3 -15.24 -17.96 -27.22
N THR A 4 -14.33 -17.00 -27.28
CA THR A 4 -13.30 -16.78 -26.27
C THR A 4 -14.03 -16.35 -25.00
N LEU A 5 -14.31 -17.31 -24.12
CA LEU A 5 -14.69 -17.04 -22.75
C LEU A 5 -13.51 -16.30 -22.10
N GLY A 6 -13.63 -15.00 -21.94
CA GLY A 6 -12.74 -14.20 -21.14
C GLY A 6 -12.73 -14.76 -19.71
N PHE A 7 -11.66 -15.42 -19.33
CA PHE A 7 -11.45 -15.86 -17.94
C PHE A 7 -11.37 -14.60 -17.08
N GLY A 8 -12.41 -14.32 -16.29
CA GLY A 8 -12.39 -13.25 -15.30
C GLY A 8 -11.24 -13.45 -14.31
N ALA A 9 -10.70 -12.36 -13.77
CA ALA A 9 -9.62 -12.39 -12.77
C ALA A 9 -9.95 -13.38 -11.64
N SER A 10 -8.98 -14.18 -11.22
CA SER A 10 -9.15 -15.12 -10.09
C SER A 10 -9.32 -14.36 -8.77
N ALA A 11 -9.73 -15.04 -7.70
CA ALA A 11 -9.88 -14.44 -6.38
C ALA A 11 -8.52 -13.91 -5.86
N ILE A 12 -7.41 -14.63 -6.11
CA ILE A 12 -6.08 -14.12 -5.74
C ILE A 12 -5.68 -12.90 -6.58
N ASP A 13 -6.04 -12.85 -7.86
CA ASP A 13 -5.82 -11.69 -8.70
C ASP A 13 -6.59 -10.48 -8.19
N THR A 14 -7.84 -10.67 -7.79
CA THR A 14 -8.66 -9.62 -7.18
C THR A 14 -8.07 -9.13 -5.85
N LEU A 15 -7.61 -10.04 -4.99
CA LEU A 15 -6.98 -9.70 -3.72
C LEU A 15 -5.70 -8.91 -3.92
N THR A 16 -4.88 -9.26 -4.91
CA THR A 16 -3.53 -8.74 -5.07
C THR A 16 -3.39 -7.67 -6.17
N SER A 17 -4.44 -7.33 -6.90
CA SER A 17 -4.39 -6.28 -7.93
C SER A 17 -3.97 -4.94 -7.35
N SER A 18 -2.93 -4.32 -7.91
CA SER A 18 -2.38 -3.01 -7.50
C SER A 18 -2.16 -2.91 -5.98
N VAL A 19 -1.69 -4.01 -5.37
CA VAL A 19 -1.57 -4.08 -3.90
C VAL A 19 -0.24 -3.57 -3.38
N ILE A 20 0.82 -3.53 -4.23
CA ILE A 20 2.18 -3.15 -3.83
C ILE A 20 2.49 -1.73 -4.30
N ASP A 21 2.46 -0.76 -3.39
CA ASP A 21 3.00 0.57 -3.65
C ASP A 21 4.53 0.50 -3.56
N TYR A 22 5.22 0.80 -4.66
CA TYR A 22 6.67 0.68 -4.73
C TYR A 22 7.38 1.92 -4.17
N ALA A 23 8.13 1.74 -3.11
CA ALA A 23 8.81 2.76 -2.33
C ALA A 23 10.35 2.63 -2.38
N GLY A 24 10.93 2.31 -3.53
CA GLY A 24 12.35 1.98 -3.69
C GLY A 24 13.33 3.08 -3.28
N THR A 25 12.92 4.35 -3.23
CA THR A 25 13.75 5.45 -2.73
C THR A 25 13.79 5.56 -1.21
N PHE A 26 12.98 4.74 -0.50
CA PHE A 26 12.91 4.74 0.96
C PHE A 26 13.72 3.60 1.58
N PRO A 27 14.15 3.75 2.84
CA PRO A 27 14.82 2.67 3.56
C PRO A 27 13.97 1.38 3.63
N PRO A 28 14.62 0.22 3.68
CA PRO A 28 16.07 -0.02 3.64
C PRO A 28 16.72 0.05 2.25
N ALA A 29 15.97 -0.02 1.13
CA ALA A 29 16.53 -0.02 -0.22
C ALA A 29 17.25 1.28 -0.59
N SER A 30 16.69 2.44 -0.23
CA SER A 30 17.26 3.78 -0.39
C SER A 30 17.91 4.02 -1.77
N LEU A 31 17.28 3.54 -2.84
CA LEU A 31 17.77 3.68 -4.20
C LEU A 31 17.77 5.15 -4.63
N ASP A 32 18.75 5.51 -5.48
CA ASP A 32 18.67 6.76 -6.23
C ASP A 32 17.38 6.82 -7.04
N LEU A 33 16.82 8.04 -7.21
CA LEU A 33 15.53 8.24 -7.87
C LEU A 33 15.51 7.67 -9.29
N ARG A 34 16.60 7.82 -10.06
CA ARG A 34 16.71 7.28 -11.43
C ARG A 34 16.70 5.75 -11.44
N LEU A 35 17.36 5.12 -10.49
CA LEU A 35 17.34 3.65 -10.34
C LEU A 35 15.96 3.16 -9.92
N ALA A 36 15.31 3.86 -9.00
CA ALA A 36 13.96 3.52 -8.55
C ALA A 36 12.91 3.67 -9.68
N THR A 37 12.96 4.76 -10.45
CA THR A 37 12.06 4.95 -11.61
C THR A 37 12.31 3.90 -12.69
N ALA A 38 13.55 3.55 -12.96
CA ALA A 38 13.88 2.46 -13.89
C ALA A 38 13.41 1.09 -13.41
N ALA A 39 13.49 0.81 -12.10
CA ALA A 39 12.95 -0.42 -11.51
C ALA A 39 11.42 -0.48 -11.62
N TYR A 40 10.73 0.63 -11.33
CA TYR A 40 9.28 0.71 -11.49
C TYR A 40 8.84 0.52 -12.95
N ALA A 41 9.56 1.13 -13.91
CA ALA A 41 9.28 0.95 -15.34
C ALA A 41 9.41 -0.53 -15.76
N ARG A 42 10.46 -1.23 -15.29
CA ARG A 42 10.62 -2.67 -15.54
C ARG A 42 9.48 -3.49 -14.92
N ALA A 43 9.07 -3.14 -13.71
CA ALA A 43 7.95 -3.80 -13.04
C ALA A 43 6.63 -3.59 -13.80
N CYS A 44 6.37 -2.41 -14.35
CA CYS A 44 5.22 -2.13 -15.22
C CYS A 44 5.21 -2.98 -16.49
N ALA A 45 6.37 -3.34 -17.03
CA ALA A 45 6.49 -4.16 -18.24
C ALA A 45 6.53 -5.66 -17.94
N GLY A 46 6.65 -6.07 -16.68
CA GLY A 46 6.77 -7.46 -16.26
C GLY A 46 5.43 -8.19 -16.18
N ASP A 47 5.50 -9.52 -16.06
CA ASP A 47 4.35 -10.42 -15.92
C ASP A 47 3.54 -10.21 -14.63
N ALA A 48 4.19 -9.73 -13.57
CA ALA A 48 3.57 -9.40 -12.29
C ALA A 48 3.05 -7.94 -12.21
N ALA A 49 3.03 -7.19 -13.31
CA ALA A 49 2.63 -5.77 -13.35
C ALA A 49 1.25 -5.50 -12.70
N ARG A 50 0.34 -6.48 -12.74
CA ARG A 50 -0.98 -6.36 -12.12
C ARG A 50 -0.96 -6.15 -10.61
N LEU A 51 0.13 -6.57 -9.92
CA LEU A 51 0.30 -6.38 -8.47
C LEU A 51 0.85 -5.00 -8.13
N LEU A 52 1.48 -4.34 -9.12
CA LEU A 52 2.11 -3.06 -8.92
C LEU A 52 1.05 -1.97 -8.75
N GLY A 53 1.14 -1.26 -7.63
CA GLY A 53 0.35 -0.09 -7.31
C GLY A 53 1.08 1.20 -7.67
N ARG A 54 1.13 2.14 -6.74
CA ARG A 54 1.69 3.47 -6.93
C ARG A 54 3.21 3.47 -6.83
N PHE A 55 3.85 4.38 -7.58
CA PHE A 55 5.23 4.78 -7.29
C PHE A 55 5.22 5.76 -6.11
N VAL A 56 5.95 5.46 -5.04
CA VAL A 56 5.99 6.29 -3.84
C VAL A 56 7.16 7.26 -3.92
N LEU A 57 6.88 8.56 -3.88
CA LEU A 57 7.83 9.64 -4.07
C LEU A 57 7.85 10.57 -2.86
N ALA A 58 9.03 10.96 -2.37
CA ALA A 58 9.12 11.98 -1.33
C ALA A 58 8.76 13.37 -1.89
N ALA A 59 8.01 14.18 -1.14
CA ALA A 59 7.60 15.53 -1.56
C ALA A 59 8.77 16.43 -1.97
N GLY A 60 9.94 16.27 -1.32
CA GLY A 60 11.17 16.97 -1.70
C GLY A 60 11.79 16.53 -3.02
N SER A 61 11.30 15.46 -3.64
CA SER A 61 11.83 14.93 -4.90
C SER A 61 10.94 15.23 -6.12
N LEU A 62 9.82 15.95 -5.95
CA LEU A 62 8.89 16.26 -7.04
C LEU A 62 9.59 16.97 -8.23
N ASP A 63 10.47 17.94 -7.95
CA ASP A 63 11.14 18.72 -8.98
C ASP A 63 12.24 17.93 -9.72
N ARG A 64 12.73 16.84 -9.12
CA ARG A 64 13.76 15.95 -9.67
C ARG A 64 13.17 14.70 -10.33
N PHE A 65 11.85 14.52 -10.28
CA PHE A 65 11.20 13.38 -10.91
C PHE A 65 11.32 13.49 -12.43
N GLU A 66 11.77 12.42 -13.05
CA GLU A 66 11.79 12.23 -14.50
C GLU A 66 11.09 10.91 -14.79
N ALA A 67 9.93 10.96 -15.43
CA ALA A 67 9.33 9.74 -15.95
C ALA A 67 10.27 9.20 -17.04
N PRO A 68 10.73 7.94 -16.95
CA PRO A 68 11.52 7.35 -18.02
C PRO A 68 10.77 7.53 -19.34
N ALA A 69 11.49 7.81 -20.43
CA ALA A 69 10.91 7.65 -21.74
C ALA A 69 10.36 6.23 -21.78
N LEU A 70 9.07 6.08 -21.97
CA LEU A 70 8.50 4.79 -22.32
C LEU A 70 9.10 4.50 -23.69
N GLU A 71 10.25 3.80 -23.72
CA GLU A 71 10.72 3.22 -24.97
C GLU A 71 9.53 2.47 -25.53
N PRO A 72 9.17 2.66 -26.79
CA PRO A 72 8.19 1.80 -27.44
C PRO A 72 8.83 0.39 -27.39
N THR A 73 8.60 -0.33 -26.29
CA THR A 73 8.92 -1.76 -26.30
C THR A 73 8.23 -2.32 -27.49
N ALA A 74 8.91 -3.18 -28.24
CA ALA A 74 8.51 -3.78 -29.50
C ALA A 74 7.22 -4.63 -29.40
N ALA A 75 6.20 -4.10 -28.78
CA ALA A 75 4.82 -4.56 -28.71
C ALA A 75 4.00 -3.75 -29.75
N ALA A 76 4.50 -3.75 -31.00
CA ALA A 76 3.75 -3.21 -32.15
C ALA A 76 2.41 -3.95 -32.38
N ASP A 77 2.13 -5.01 -31.64
CA ASP A 77 0.89 -5.79 -31.70
C ASP A 77 -0.02 -5.62 -30.47
N ARG A 78 0.24 -4.64 -29.59
CA ARG A 78 -0.69 -4.35 -28.50
C ARG A 78 -1.87 -3.53 -29.02
N PRO A 79 -3.14 -3.96 -28.75
CA PRO A 79 -4.31 -3.17 -29.10
C PRO A 79 -4.20 -1.75 -28.52
N ALA A 80 -4.65 -0.74 -29.26
CA ALA A 80 -4.64 0.67 -28.86
C ALA A 80 -5.39 0.97 -27.56
N GLU A 81 -6.18 0.02 -27.05
CA GLU A 81 -6.88 0.06 -25.77
C GLU A 81 -5.95 -0.09 -24.54
N LEU A 82 -4.69 -0.43 -24.75
CA LEU A 82 -3.63 -0.51 -23.72
C LEU A 82 -2.64 0.67 -23.86
N SER A 83 -3.15 1.87 -24.11
CA SER A 83 -2.36 3.10 -23.91
C SER A 83 -1.76 3.05 -22.52
N PRO A 84 -0.44 3.37 -22.34
CA PRO A 84 0.16 3.35 -21.03
C PRO A 84 -0.64 4.30 -20.12
N THR A 85 -1.34 3.72 -19.15
CA THR A 85 -1.98 4.51 -18.11
C THR A 85 -0.91 5.32 -17.40
N PRO A 86 -1.16 6.59 -17.07
CA PRO A 86 -0.20 7.39 -16.32
C PRO A 86 0.25 6.65 -15.07
N TRP A 87 1.53 6.75 -14.75
CA TRP A 87 2.02 6.16 -13.49
C TRP A 87 1.30 6.79 -12.30
N PRO A 88 0.58 6.03 -11.47
CA PRO A 88 -0.01 6.58 -10.28
C PRO A 88 1.08 6.85 -9.23
N ILE A 89 1.16 8.08 -8.76
CA ILE A 89 2.17 8.52 -7.78
C ILE A 89 1.50 8.74 -6.42
N SER A 90 2.12 8.24 -5.35
CA SER A 90 1.81 8.61 -3.97
C SER A 90 2.93 9.46 -3.40
N VAL A 91 2.62 10.66 -2.93
CA VAL A 91 3.62 11.60 -2.40
C VAL A 91 3.69 11.50 -0.89
N VAL A 92 4.87 11.19 -0.35
CA VAL A 92 5.11 11.14 1.10
C VAL A 92 5.65 12.49 1.58
N VAL A 93 4.94 13.10 2.52
CA VAL A 93 5.36 14.31 3.22
C VAL A 93 6.19 13.90 4.43
N PRO A 94 7.44 14.37 4.56
CA PRO A 94 8.25 14.05 5.72
C PRO A 94 7.67 14.68 6.99
N PRO A 95 7.91 14.09 8.16
CA PRO A 95 7.59 14.74 9.42
C PRO A 95 8.35 16.06 9.52
N VAL A 96 7.64 17.15 9.84
CA VAL A 96 8.26 18.45 10.06
C VAL A 96 8.71 18.52 11.52
N PRO A 97 9.94 18.98 11.83
CA PRO A 97 10.32 19.24 13.21
C PRO A 97 9.31 20.22 13.82
N SER A 98 8.70 19.78 14.87
CA SER A 98 7.44 20.22 15.43
C SER A 98 7.37 21.69 15.85
N THR A 99 6.74 22.49 15.00
CA THR A 99 5.79 23.50 15.50
C THR A 99 4.46 23.30 14.76
N PRO A 100 3.31 23.28 15.43
CA PRO A 100 2.00 23.10 14.78
C PRO A 100 1.72 24.11 13.65
N ALA A 101 2.38 25.26 13.69
CA ALA A 101 2.25 26.33 12.70
C ALA A 101 2.98 26.03 11.37
N THR A 102 4.12 25.34 11.40
CA THR A 102 4.90 25.05 10.17
C THR A 102 4.30 23.91 9.32
N ALA A 103 3.68 22.91 9.94
CA ALA A 103 2.99 21.86 9.20
C ALA A 103 1.85 22.42 8.34
N VAL A 104 1.15 23.42 8.83
CA VAL A 104 0.03 24.09 8.17
C VAL A 104 0.48 24.98 7.00
N GLN A 105 1.66 25.59 7.10
CA GLN A 105 2.17 26.50 6.05
C GLN A 105 2.67 25.78 4.80
N THR A 106 2.94 24.48 4.88
CA THR A 106 3.44 23.67 3.74
C THR A 106 2.32 23.13 2.85
N HIS A 107 1.08 23.03 3.33
CA HIS A 107 -0.01 22.42 2.58
C HIS A 107 -0.42 23.18 1.29
N PRO A 108 -0.63 24.50 1.30
CA PRO A 108 -1.00 25.23 0.08
C PRO A 108 0.09 25.16 -0.98
N ASP A 109 1.36 25.23 -0.59
CA ASP A 109 2.48 25.10 -1.53
C ASP A 109 2.55 23.70 -2.15
N LEU A 110 2.33 22.65 -1.35
CA LEU A 110 2.33 21.28 -1.88
C LEU A 110 1.17 21.04 -2.84
N ALA A 111 -0.04 21.55 -2.56
CA ALA A 111 -1.18 21.43 -3.46
C ALA A 111 -0.89 22.08 -4.83
N ARG A 112 -0.30 23.29 -4.84
CA ARG A 112 0.14 23.95 -6.08
C ARG A 112 1.20 23.11 -6.81
N ARG A 113 2.23 22.61 -6.11
CA ARG A 113 3.28 21.77 -6.72
C ARG A 113 2.73 20.46 -7.30
N ILE A 114 1.68 19.89 -6.67
CA ILE A 114 1.00 18.70 -7.19
C ILE A 114 0.28 19.04 -8.50
N ALA A 115 -0.43 20.16 -8.57
CA ALA A 115 -1.08 20.60 -9.80
C ALA A 115 -0.05 20.84 -10.92
N GLU A 116 1.03 21.56 -10.64
CA GLU A 116 2.13 21.80 -11.58
C GLU A 116 2.79 20.49 -12.06
N PHE A 117 2.95 19.51 -11.15
CA PHE A 117 3.46 18.19 -11.51
C PHE A 117 2.50 17.46 -12.45
N ASN A 118 1.22 17.42 -12.12
CA ASN A 118 0.21 16.72 -12.93
C ASN A 118 0.07 17.35 -14.32
N ASP A 119 0.16 18.67 -14.44
CA ASP A 119 0.17 19.38 -15.71
C ASP A 119 1.44 19.06 -16.53
N ARG A 120 2.62 19.11 -15.89
CA ARG A 120 3.89 18.81 -16.54
C ARG A 120 3.98 17.38 -17.07
N TRP A 121 3.42 16.42 -16.34
CA TRP A 121 3.53 14.98 -16.63
C TRP A 121 2.22 14.38 -17.17
N GLN A 122 1.30 15.23 -17.66
CA GLN A 122 0.01 14.79 -18.19
C GLN A 122 0.14 13.59 -19.14
N GLY A 123 -0.67 12.54 -18.90
CA GLY A 123 -0.65 11.29 -19.67
C GLY A 123 0.51 10.34 -19.37
N ARG A 124 1.52 10.75 -18.59
CA ARG A 124 2.70 9.94 -18.27
C ARG A 124 2.79 9.58 -16.79
N ALA A 125 2.51 10.51 -15.90
CA ALA A 125 2.45 10.30 -14.46
C ALA A 125 1.42 11.23 -13.84
N GLN A 126 0.77 10.78 -12.78
CA GLN A 126 -0.25 11.55 -12.07
C GLN A 126 -0.13 11.31 -10.56
N ILE A 127 -0.03 12.36 -9.77
CA ILE A 127 -0.14 12.26 -8.33
C ILE A 127 -1.62 12.02 -8.01
N VAL A 128 -1.90 10.88 -7.37
CA VAL A 128 -3.24 10.43 -7.01
C VAL A 128 -3.41 10.28 -5.50
N ALA A 129 -2.32 10.35 -4.74
CA ALA A 129 -2.35 10.23 -3.29
C ALA A 129 -1.26 11.06 -2.61
N VAL A 130 -1.53 11.49 -1.37
CA VAL A 130 -0.56 12.13 -0.48
C VAL A 130 -0.59 11.44 0.87
N GLU A 131 0.59 11.19 1.43
CA GLU A 131 0.77 10.50 2.71
C GLU A 131 1.42 11.43 3.72
N TYR A 132 0.73 11.70 4.79
CA TYR A 132 1.18 12.57 5.87
C TYR A 132 1.58 11.79 7.12
N PRO A 133 2.51 12.33 7.93
CA PRO A 133 2.76 11.83 9.27
C PRO A 133 1.54 12.07 10.17
N ALA A 134 1.58 11.51 11.38
CA ALA A 134 0.56 11.76 12.40
C ALA A 134 0.43 13.26 12.72
N MET A 135 -0.81 13.74 12.85
CA MET A 135 -1.11 15.15 13.12
C MET A 135 -2.29 15.32 14.07
N ASN A 136 -2.49 16.53 14.57
CA ASN A 136 -3.61 16.89 15.44
C ASN A 136 -4.86 17.25 14.64
N ASN A 137 -6.00 17.38 15.32
CA ASN A 137 -7.29 17.64 14.67
C ASN A 137 -7.32 18.96 13.90
N VAL A 138 -6.69 20.02 14.40
CA VAL A 138 -6.65 21.33 13.72
C VAL A 138 -5.93 21.22 12.36
N ALA A 139 -4.85 20.44 12.31
CA ALA A 139 -4.14 20.17 11.07
C ALA A 139 -4.97 19.31 10.12
N LEU A 140 -5.74 18.34 10.65
CA LEU A 140 -6.63 17.50 9.84
C LEU A 140 -7.76 18.33 9.19
N ASP A 141 -8.38 19.27 9.90
CA ASP A 141 -9.42 20.14 9.35
C ASP A 141 -8.88 20.94 8.14
N ARG A 142 -7.73 21.59 8.34
CA ARG A 142 -7.09 22.37 7.28
C ARG A 142 -6.64 21.53 6.09
N LEU A 143 -6.25 20.29 6.34
CA LEU A 143 -5.83 19.37 5.29
C LEU A 143 -7.01 18.92 4.45
N ALA A 144 -8.14 18.61 5.07
CA ALA A 144 -9.37 18.23 4.37
C ALA A 144 -9.85 19.34 3.41
N ASP A 145 -9.64 20.62 3.79
CA ASP A 145 -10.02 21.77 2.96
C ASP A 145 -8.99 22.10 1.86
N ALA A 146 -7.74 21.61 2.00
CA ALA A 146 -6.62 22.03 1.13
C ALA A 146 -6.54 21.28 -0.20
N TYR A 147 -7.16 20.11 -0.31
CA TYR A 147 -7.05 19.25 -1.47
C TYR A 147 -8.40 18.97 -2.13
N ASP A 148 -8.36 18.84 -3.43
CA ASP A 148 -9.46 18.30 -4.22
C ASP A 148 -9.77 16.87 -3.78
N HIS A 149 -11.04 16.51 -3.75
CA HIS A 149 -11.53 15.16 -3.41
C HIS A 149 -11.08 14.07 -4.41
N THR A 150 -10.36 14.42 -5.47
CA THR A 150 -9.75 13.46 -6.39
C THR A 150 -8.48 12.81 -5.84
N LEU A 151 -7.85 13.42 -4.81
CA LEU A 151 -6.65 12.90 -4.14
C LEU A 151 -7.01 12.07 -2.91
N GLU A 152 -6.41 10.89 -2.79
CA GLU A 152 -6.47 10.11 -1.56
C GLU A 152 -5.43 10.64 -0.54
N ILE A 153 -5.90 11.14 0.59
CA ILE A 153 -5.03 11.70 1.63
C ILE A 153 -4.93 10.71 2.78
N PHE A 154 -3.75 10.12 2.96
CA PHE A 154 -3.46 9.15 4.00
C PHE A 154 -2.75 9.80 5.18
N ILE A 155 -3.25 9.55 6.39
CA ILE A 155 -2.69 10.06 7.64
C ILE A 155 -2.16 8.90 8.47
N GLU A 156 -0.89 8.95 8.85
CA GLU A 156 -0.28 7.94 9.70
C GLU A 156 -0.89 7.99 11.11
N VAL A 157 -1.29 6.82 11.61
CA VAL A 157 -1.85 6.67 12.95
C VAL A 157 -0.86 5.91 13.82
N PRO A 158 -0.35 6.51 14.90
CA PRO A 158 0.41 5.80 15.91
C PRO A 158 -0.44 4.77 16.63
N TYR A 159 0.15 3.63 16.93
CA TYR A 159 -0.47 2.62 17.79
C TYR A 159 -0.60 3.11 19.24
N GLY A 160 -1.44 2.43 20.02
CA GLY A 160 -1.66 2.73 21.43
C GLY A 160 -3.07 3.21 21.75
N PRO A 161 -3.33 3.71 22.97
CA PRO A 161 -4.67 3.95 23.50
C PRO A 161 -5.49 4.97 22.69
N ASP A 162 -4.83 5.90 22.03
CA ASP A 162 -5.48 6.91 21.20
C ASP A 162 -5.74 6.48 19.75
N CYS A 163 -5.30 5.30 19.34
CA CYS A 163 -5.39 4.84 17.94
C CYS A 163 -6.82 4.95 17.42
N ARG A 164 -7.79 4.40 18.14
CA ARG A 164 -9.21 4.44 17.74
C ARG A 164 -9.73 5.86 17.56
N ARG A 165 -9.50 6.73 18.53
CA ARG A 165 -9.95 8.14 18.47
C ARG A 165 -9.35 8.87 17.26
N ARG A 166 -8.10 8.58 16.91
CA ARG A 166 -7.45 9.15 15.72
C ARG A 166 -8.06 8.63 14.42
N VAL A 167 -8.33 7.33 14.34
CA VAL A 167 -9.03 6.72 13.19
C VAL A 167 -10.39 7.37 12.98
N ASP A 168 -11.19 7.51 14.04
CA ASP A 168 -12.51 8.17 13.98
C ASP A 168 -12.39 9.64 13.49
N ALA A 169 -11.40 10.37 14.00
CA ALA A 169 -11.17 11.77 13.61
C ALA A 169 -10.76 11.93 12.14
N ILE A 170 -9.98 11.00 11.61
CA ILE A 170 -9.57 10.95 10.20
C ILE A 170 -10.78 10.61 9.31
N GLY A 171 -11.53 9.57 9.67
CA GLY A 171 -12.69 9.13 8.91
C GLY A 171 -13.81 10.17 8.84
N ALA A 172 -14.05 10.91 9.94
CA ALA A 172 -15.05 11.99 10.00
C ALA A 172 -14.77 13.14 9.00
N ARG A 173 -13.55 13.21 8.45
CA ARG A 173 -13.11 14.20 7.46
C ARG A 173 -12.98 13.66 6.04
N GLY A 174 -13.40 12.42 5.81
CA GLY A 174 -13.23 11.77 4.51
C GLY A 174 -11.77 11.45 4.14
N LEU A 175 -10.88 11.50 5.12
CA LEU A 175 -9.47 11.16 4.95
C LEU A 175 -9.25 9.66 5.19
N PHE A 176 -8.07 9.17 4.76
CA PHE A 176 -7.70 7.76 4.86
C PHE A 176 -6.62 7.54 5.91
N VAL A 177 -6.57 6.32 6.45
CA VAL A 177 -5.60 5.93 7.47
C VAL A 177 -4.36 5.29 6.82
N LYS A 178 -3.18 5.59 7.36
CA LYS A 178 -1.93 4.88 7.07
C LYS A 178 -1.45 4.17 8.34
N LEU A 179 -1.28 2.84 8.26
CA LEU A 179 -0.77 2.01 9.35
C LEU A 179 0.65 1.56 9.03
N ARG A 180 1.57 1.83 9.94
CA ARG A 180 2.96 1.39 9.81
C ARG A 180 3.10 -0.06 10.31
N ALA A 181 3.47 -0.99 9.43
CA ALA A 181 3.64 -2.41 9.78
C ALA A 181 5.09 -2.79 10.15
N GLY A 182 6.03 -1.83 10.08
CA GLY A 182 7.43 -2.09 10.42
C GLY A 182 8.35 -0.91 10.12
N GLY A 183 9.64 -1.19 9.98
CA GLY A 183 10.69 -0.21 9.71
C GLY A 183 12.08 -0.85 9.69
N VAL A 184 13.12 -0.05 9.86
CA VAL A 184 14.53 -0.48 9.83
C VAL A 184 15.10 -0.84 11.21
N ALA A 185 14.27 -0.82 12.25
CA ALA A 185 14.64 -1.20 13.60
C ALA A 185 13.63 -2.22 14.15
N ARG A 186 14.08 -3.13 15.00
CA ARG A 186 13.23 -4.16 15.60
C ARG A 186 12.00 -3.59 16.33
N THR A 187 12.17 -2.46 17.00
CA THR A 187 11.10 -1.77 17.73
C THR A 187 10.07 -1.07 16.84
N ALA A 188 10.27 -1.02 15.53
CA ALA A 188 9.35 -0.38 14.59
C ALA A 188 8.19 -1.30 14.15
N PHE A 189 8.24 -2.59 14.50
CA PHE A 189 7.20 -3.56 14.15
C PHE A 189 6.14 -3.59 15.24
N PRO A 190 4.86 -3.30 14.91
CA PRO A 190 3.78 -3.38 15.90
C PRO A 190 3.58 -4.83 16.35
N SER A 191 3.09 -5.01 17.56
CA SER A 191 2.61 -6.30 18.02
C SER A 191 1.36 -6.73 17.24
N VAL A 192 1.02 -8.02 17.32
CA VAL A 192 -0.23 -8.54 16.73
C VAL A 192 -1.44 -7.82 17.32
N ASP A 193 -1.44 -7.55 18.62
CA ASP A 193 -2.54 -6.87 19.31
C ASP A 193 -2.71 -5.42 18.85
N GLU A 194 -1.62 -4.65 18.75
CA GLU A 194 -1.66 -3.27 18.27
C GLU A 194 -2.19 -3.17 16.84
N LEU A 195 -1.72 -4.05 15.95
CA LEU A 195 -2.20 -4.06 14.57
C LEU A 195 -3.65 -4.54 14.48
N THR A 196 -4.05 -5.53 15.29
CA THR A 196 -5.46 -5.97 15.38
C THR A 196 -6.37 -4.83 15.81
N ASP A 197 -6.01 -4.09 16.87
CA ASP A 197 -6.82 -3.00 17.39
C ASP A 197 -6.98 -1.88 16.35
N ALA A 198 -5.92 -1.59 15.60
CA ALA A 198 -5.97 -0.63 14.50
C ALA A 198 -6.88 -1.10 13.35
N LEU A 199 -6.78 -2.38 12.93
CA LEU A 199 -7.63 -2.96 11.89
C LEU A 199 -9.11 -2.96 12.31
N CYS A 200 -9.41 -3.36 13.54
CA CYS A 200 -10.75 -3.31 14.11
C CYS A 200 -11.27 -1.87 14.14
N GLY A 201 -10.44 -0.93 14.59
CA GLY A 201 -10.77 0.49 14.60
C GLY A 201 -11.14 1.04 13.24
N CYS A 202 -10.32 0.77 12.21
CA CYS A 202 -10.62 1.15 10.84
C CYS A 202 -11.91 0.52 10.32
N ALA A 203 -12.11 -0.77 10.60
CA ALA A 203 -13.32 -1.47 10.18
C ALA A 203 -14.56 -0.89 10.86
N GLU A 204 -14.55 -0.66 12.17
CA GLU A 204 -15.66 -0.09 12.93
C GLU A 204 -16.01 1.34 12.52
N ALA A 205 -15.01 2.14 12.19
CA ALA A 205 -15.21 3.49 11.69
C ALA A 205 -15.60 3.54 10.20
N GLY A 206 -15.48 2.41 9.46
CA GLY A 206 -15.69 2.36 8.01
C GLY A 206 -14.63 3.15 7.23
N VAL A 207 -13.41 3.29 7.78
CA VAL A 207 -12.35 4.10 7.20
C VAL A 207 -11.42 3.22 6.36
N THR A 208 -11.17 3.66 5.15
CA THR A 208 -10.20 3.04 4.25
C THR A 208 -8.77 3.26 4.75
N PHE A 209 -7.90 2.27 4.60
CA PHE A 209 -6.49 2.39 4.98
C PHE A 209 -5.52 1.79 3.97
N LYS A 210 -4.26 2.15 4.12
CA LYS A 210 -3.11 1.45 3.55
C LYS A 210 -2.13 1.04 4.65
N ALA A 211 -1.36 -0.03 4.41
CA ALA A 211 -0.23 -0.39 5.25
C ALA A 211 1.08 0.18 4.67
N THR A 212 2.10 0.39 5.50
CA THR A 212 3.40 0.89 5.02
C THR A 212 4.54 0.32 5.85
N ALA A 213 5.67 0.10 5.20
CA ALA A 213 6.91 -0.45 5.75
C ALA A 213 6.80 -1.88 6.32
N GLY A 214 7.88 -2.64 6.27
CA GLY A 214 8.00 -3.94 6.92
C GLY A 214 7.23 -5.11 6.31
N LEU A 215 6.49 -4.92 5.22
CA LEU A 215 5.72 -5.97 4.53
C LEU A 215 6.47 -6.48 3.29
N HIS A 216 7.64 -7.08 3.51
CA HIS A 216 8.47 -7.65 2.46
C HIS A 216 8.20 -9.13 2.22
N HIS A 217 7.66 -9.82 3.22
CA HIS A 217 7.42 -11.24 3.24
C HIS A 217 5.94 -11.58 3.18
N ALA A 218 5.61 -12.70 2.57
CA ALA A 218 4.23 -13.14 2.42
C ALA A 218 3.63 -13.60 3.75
N LEU A 219 4.40 -14.32 4.55
CA LEU A 219 3.97 -14.80 5.86
C LEU A 219 4.75 -14.18 7.01
N ARG A 220 4.12 -14.17 8.17
CA ARG A 220 4.76 -13.81 9.43
C ARG A 220 5.92 -14.72 9.74
N GLY A 221 7.05 -14.14 10.12
CA GLY A 221 8.25 -14.87 10.44
C GLY A 221 9.33 -14.01 11.11
N SER A 222 10.46 -14.62 11.41
CA SER A 222 11.65 -13.90 11.89
C SER A 222 12.59 -13.65 10.71
N TYR A 223 12.82 -12.39 10.40
CA TYR A 223 13.60 -11.97 9.24
C TYR A 223 14.60 -10.87 9.61
N PRO A 224 15.73 -10.75 8.87
CA PRO A 224 16.64 -9.62 9.03
C PRO A 224 15.95 -8.28 8.72
N VAL A 225 16.19 -7.25 9.54
CA VAL A 225 15.57 -5.92 9.35
C VAL A 225 16.16 -5.14 8.18
N THR A 226 17.37 -5.49 7.75
CA THR A 226 18.05 -4.95 6.56
C THR A 226 18.78 -6.06 5.83
N ALA A 227 19.26 -5.79 4.61
CA ALA A 227 20.06 -6.74 3.82
C ALA A 227 21.54 -6.80 4.25
N GLU A 228 21.95 -6.08 5.30
CA GLU A 228 23.34 -6.08 5.78
C GLU A 228 23.72 -7.42 6.41
N PRO A 229 24.98 -7.87 6.22
CA PRO A 229 25.49 -9.02 6.94
C PRO A 229 25.37 -8.81 8.46
N LEU A 230 24.85 -9.79 9.18
CA LEU A 230 24.64 -9.73 10.64
C LEU A 230 23.56 -8.72 11.09
N ALA A 231 22.67 -8.31 10.21
CA ALA A 231 21.52 -7.48 10.59
C ALA A 231 20.72 -8.13 11.72
N GLU A 232 20.24 -7.28 12.63
CA GLU A 232 19.30 -7.73 13.68
C GLU A 232 18.07 -8.37 13.03
N THR A 233 17.51 -9.41 13.66
CA THR A 233 16.26 -10.01 13.22
C THR A 233 15.09 -9.47 14.00
N ALA A 234 13.95 -9.33 13.34
CA ALA A 234 12.66 -8.99 13.94
C ALA A 234 11.58 -9.97 13.51
N THR A 235 10.56 -10.13 14.33
CA THR A 235 9.34 -10.80 13.91
C THR A 235 8.53 -9.81 13.07
N MET A 236 8.41 -10.08 11.78
CA MET A 236 7.70 -9.23 10.81
C MET A 236 6.33 -9.81 10.49
N HIS A 237 5.36 -8.94 10.26
CA HIS A 237 4.08 -9.37 9.71
C HIS A 237 4.24 -9.74 8.24
N GLY A 238 3.52 -10.79 7.81
CA GLY A 238 3.41 -11.10 6.40
C GLY A 238 2.31 -10.26 5.72
N PHE A 239 2.51 -9.89 4.45
CA PHE A 239 1.49 -9.13 3.74
C PHE A 239 0.20 -9.95 3.51
N LEU A 240 0.27 -11.27 3.35
CA LEU A 240 -0.92 -12.13 3.31
C LEU A 240 -1.62 -12.16 4.66
N ASN A 241 -0.88 -12.25 5.77
CA ASN A 241 -1.48 -12.16 7.11
C ASN A 241 -2.27 -10.86 7.27
N VAL A 242 -1.69 -9.72 6.87
CA VAL A 242 -2.35 -8.42 6.97
C VAL A 242 -3.58 -8.35 6.05
N LEU A 243 -3.49 -8.84 4.81
CA LEU A 243 -4.60 -8.86 3.87
C LEU A 243 -5.78 -9.70 4.39
N PHE A 244 -5.51 -10.93 4.87
CA PHE A 244 -6.55 -11.80 5.41
C PHE A 244 -7.14 -11.25 6.72
N ALA A 245 -6.31 -10.78 7.65
CA ALA A 245 -6.76 -10.17 8.89
C ALA A 245 -7.63 -8.91 8.62
N ALA A 246 -7.23 -8.08 7.66
CA ALA A 246 -8.01 -6.92 7.25
C ALA A 246 -9.35 -7.31 6.60
N ALA A 247 -9.37 -8.36 5.75
CA ALA A 247 -10.62 -8.86 5.18
C ALA A 247 -11.57 -9.40 6.26
N LEU A 248 -11.04 -10.13 7.24
CA LEU A 248 -11.80 -10.61 8.39
C LEU A 248 -12.31 -9.44 9.27
N ALA A 249 -11.49 -8.43 9.52
CA ALA A 249 -11.90 -7.21 10.23
C ALA A 249 -13.02 -6.47 9.48
N HIS A 250 -12.92 -6.33 8.17
CA HIS A 250 -13.94 -5.73 7.31
C HIS A 250 -15.30 -6.48 7.41
N ARG A 251 -15.25 -7.81 7.55
CA ARG A 251 -16.42 -8.67 7.79
C ARG A 251 -16.89 -8.70 9.26
N ARG A 252 -16.27 -7.93 10.14
CA ARG A 252 -16.58 -7.90 11.56
C ARG A 252 -16.39 -9.26 12.26
N ALA A 253 -15.39 -10.03 11.84
CA ALA A 253 -14.99 -11.24 12.55
C ALA A 253 -14.55 -10.93 13.99
N SER A 254 -14.52 -11.95 14.84
CA SER A 254 -14.10 -11.76 16.24
C SER A 254 -12.66 -11.28 16.32
N ARG A 255 -12.32 -10.48 17.34
CA ARG A 255 -10.95 -10.02 17.58
C ARG A 255 -9.95 -11.20 17.64
N SER A 256 -10.35 -12.30 18.29
CA SER A 256 -9.50 -13.50 18.39
C SER A 256 -9.22 -14.13 17.03
N THR A 257 -10.18 -14.15 16.12
CA THR A 257 -9.99 -14.63 14.74
C THR A 257 -8.99 -13.75 13.98
N ILE A 258 -9.08 -12.42 14.11
CA ILE A 258 -8.17 -11.46 13.47
C ILE A 258 -6.75 -11.60 14.02
N VAL A 259 -6.59 -11.71 15.36
CA VAL A 259 -5.31 -12.00 16.03
C VAL A 259 -4.68 -13.27 15.47
N SER A 260 -5.46 -14.35 15.35
CA SER A 260 -4.96 -15.64 14.85
C SER A 260 -4.52 -15.54 13.38
N ALA A 261 -5.22 -14.79 12.53
CA ALA A 261 -4.83 -14.59 11.14
C ALA A 261 -3.52 -13.77 11.01
N LEU A 262 -3.35 -12.73 11.85
CA LEU A 262 -2.10 -11.96 11.90
C LEU A 262 -0.92 -12.78 12.45
N ALA A 263 -1.18 -13.72 13.34
CA ALA A 263 -0.16 -14.57 13.97
C ALA A 263 0.21 -15.82 13.15
N GLU A 264 -0.50 -16.11 12.07
CA GLU A 264 -0.30 -17.33 11.26
C GLU A 264 1.10 -17.40 10.63
N THR A 265 1.71 -18.57 10.69
CA THR A 265 3.04 -18.86 10.12
C THR A 265 3.05 -20.07 9.18
N ASP A 266 1.92 -20.78 9.08
CA ASP A 266 1.80 -21.98 8.26
C ASP A 266 1.14 -21.65 6.90
N TRP A 267 1.85 -21.89 5.81
CA TRP A 267 1.32 -21.75 4.46
C TRP A 267 0.08 -22.62 4.20
N ASN A 268 0.01 -23.80 4.81
CA ASN A 268 -1.11 -24.72 4.64
C ASN A 268 -2.42 -24.21 5.26
N ALA A 269 -2.34 -23.16 6.09
CA ALA A 269 -3.51 -22.50 6.63
C ALA A 269 -4.29 -21.69 5.57
N PHE A 270 -3.66 -21.40 4.44
CA PHE A 270 -4.24 -20.62 3.35
C PHE A 270 -4.62 -21.51 2.16
N SER A 271 -5.72 -21.21 1.53
CA SER A 271 -6.14 -21.86 0.29
C SER A 271 -6.62 -20.83 -0.72
N PHE A 272 -6.35 -21.11 -1.99
CA PHE A 272 -6.61 -20.21 -3.09
C PHE A 272 -7.28 -20.99 -4.23
N THR A 273 -8.44 -20.53 -4.65
CA THR A 273 -9.18 -21.07 -5.80
C THR A 273 -9.50 -19.95 -6.78
N LEU A 274 -10.13 -20.28 -7.90
CA LEU A 274 -10.57 -19.26 -8.86
C LEU A 274 -11.59 -18.29 -8.26
N ASP A 275 -12.47 -18.78 -7.40
CA ASP A 275 -13.63 -18.02 -6.92
C ASP A 275 -13.47 -17.46 -5.50
N GLN A 276 -12.54 -18.01 -4.72
CA GLN A 276 -12.33 -17.58 -3.33
C GLN A 276 -10.91 -17.77 -2.85
N VAL A 277 -10.53 -17.00 -1.85
CA VAL A 277 -9.37 -17.25 -0.99
C VAL A 277 -9.87 -17.61 0.40
N ALA A 278 -9.13 -18.44 1.14
CA ALA A 278 -9.53 -18.76 2.50
C ALA A 278 -8.32 -18.89 3.43
N TRP A 279 -8.54 -18.61 4.71
CA TRP A 279 -7.63 -18.89 5.81
C TRP A 279 -8.37 -19.73 6.87
N ARG A 280 -7.82 -20.91 7.22
CA ARG A 280 -8.39 -21.85 8.23
C ARG A 280 -9.91 -22.02 8.13
N GLY A 281 -10.44 -22.20 6.93
CA GLY A 281 -11.87 -22.38 6.72
C GLY A 281 -12.71 -21.10 6.79
N HIS A 282 -12.07 -19.93 6.80
CA HIS A 282 -12.73 -18.63 6.63
C HIS A 282 -12.62 -18.18 5.16
N PRO A 283 -13.56 -18.54 4.28
CA PRO A 283 -13.51 -18.16 2.87
C PRO A 283 -13.90 -16.70 2.70
N VAL A 284 -13.30 -16.05 1.71
CA VAL A 284 -13.67 -14.73 1.19
C VAL A 284 -13.82 -14.87 -0.32
N ASP A 285 -15.01 -14.64 -0.83
CA ASP A 285 -15.26 -14.75 -2.25
C ASP A 285 -14.76 -13.54 -3.05
N ARG A 286 -14.73 -13.68 -4.37
CA ARG A 286 -14.19 -12.67 -5.28
C ARG A 286 -14.91 -11.32 -5.19
N ASP A 287 -16.23 -11.32 -5.03
CA ASP A 287 -17.02 -10.10 -4.95
C ASP A 287 -16.79 -9.37 -3.60
N GLU A 288 -16.67 -10.13 -2.52
CA GLU A 288 -16.25 -9.60 -1.22
C GLU A 288 -14.85 -9.01 -1.29
N LEU A 289 -13.90 -9.71 -1.94
CA LEU A 289 -12.55 -9.21 -2.14
C LEU A 289 -12.54 -7.91 -2.96
N ALA A 290 -13.34 -7.83 -4.00
CA ALA A 290 -13.45 -6.61 -4.81
C ALA A 290 -13.99 -5.43 -3.98
N ARG A 291 -15.01 -5.65 -3.13
CA ARG A 291 -15.51 -4.62 -2.19
C ARG A 291 -14.46 -4.25 -1.16
N PHE A 292 -13.83 -5.24 -0.52
CA PHE A 292 -12.77 -5.08 0.47
C PHE A 292 -11.64 -4.22 -0.09
N ARG A 293 -11.13 -4.54 -1.28
CA ARG A 293 -10.04 -3.80 -1.95
C ARG A 293 -10.45 -2.38 -2.34
N ARG A 294 -11.69 -2.19 -2.75
CA ARG A 294 -12.21 -0.87 -3.16
C ARG A 294 -12.49 0.05 -2.00
N CYS A 295 -13.03 -0.49 -0.87
CA CYS A 295 -13.60 0.34 0.19
C CYS A 295 -12.81 0.30 1.51
N PHE A 296 -11.84 -0.62 1.67
CA PHE A 296 -11.21 -0.80 2.98
C PHE A 296 -9.68 -0.87 2.92
N PHE A 297 -9.09 -1.75 2.10
CA PHE A 297 -7.63 -1.90 2.00
C PHE A 297 -7.13 -1.47 0.64
N ARG A 298 -6.34 -0.39 0.57
CA ARG A 298 -5.81 0.12 -0.69
C ARG A 298 -4.59 -0.64 -1.17
N ALA A 299 -3.51 -0.58 -0.41
CA ALA A 299 -2.22 -1.13 -0.77
C ALA A 299 -1.32 -1.29 0.46
N PHE A 300 -0.18 -1.92 0.26
CA PHE A 300 0.94 -1.80 1.18
C PHE A 300 2.19 -1.26 0.48
N GLY A 301 2.96 -0.44 1.20
CA GLY A 301 4.22 0.09 0.70
C GLY A 301 5.37 -0.89 0.91
N SER A 302 6.11 -1.18 -0.16
CA SER A 302 7.34 -1.98 -0.12
C SER A 302 8.48 -1.27 -0.84
N CYS A 303 9.68 -1.30 -0.26
CA CYS A 303 10.89 -0.78 -0.92
C CYS A 303 11.46 -1.73 -1.99
N SER A 304 10.97 -2.99 -2.04
CA SER A 304 11.25 -3.97 -3.06
C SER A 304 9.94 -4.45 -3.68
N PHE A 305 9.88 -4.52 -5.01
CA PHE A 305 8.78 -5.18 -5.71
C PHE A 305 9.08 -6.68 -5.90
N ASP A 306 10.34 -7.01 -6.08
CA ASP A 306 10.78 -8.37 -6.40
C ASP A 306 10.63 -9.35 -5.23
N ASP A 307 10.80 -8.90 -3.97
CA ASP A 307 10.72 -9.79 -2.81
C ASP A 307 9.32 -10.38 -2.62
N PRO A 308 8.22 -9.58 -2.57
CA PRO A 308 6.86 -10.12 -2.53
C PRO A 308 6.54 -11.04 -3.72
N ILE A 309 6.99 -10.68 -4.93
CA ILE A 309 6.74 -11.47 -6.14
C ILE A 309 7.44 -12.82 -6.06
N ARG A 310 8.71 -12.85 -5.64
CA ARG A 310 9.47 -14.10 -5.49
C ARG A 310 8.79 -15.07 -4.52
N GLU A 311 8.29 -14.57 -3.40
CA GLU A 311 7.61 -15.41 -2.42
C GLU A 311 6.26 -15.93 -2.94
N LEU A 312 5.48 -15.11 -3.63
CA LEU A 312 4.22 -15.55 -4.26
C LEU A 312 4.47 -16.61 -5.35
N ARG A 313 5.55 -16.47 -6.14
CA ARG A 313 5.96 -17.50 -7.11
C ARG A 313 6.38 -18.79 -6.42
N THR A 314 7.17 -18.71 -5.37
CA THR A 314 7.60 -19.89 -4.59
C THR A 314 6.39 -20.61 -3.99
N ALA A 315 5.34 -19.90 -3.63
CA ALA A 315 4.09 -20.46 -3.15
C ALA A 315 3.16 -20.96 -4.26
N GLY A 316 3.53 -20.82 -5.55
CA GLY A 316 2.68 -21.20 -6.68
C GLY A 316 1.46 -20.31 -6.92
N LEU A 317 1.45 -19.10 -6.35
CA LEU A 317 0.36 -18.13 -6.48
C LEU A 317 0.54 -17.16 -7.65
N LEU A 318 1.72 -17.18 -8.25
CA LEU A 318 2.07 -16.48 -9.50
C LEU A 318 2.80 -17.44 -10.43
N SER A 319 2.46 -17.37 -11.70
CA SER A 319 3.18 -18.04 -12.77
C SER A 319 4.49 -17.33 -13.13
#